data_4466ad746846bf19f02d7a2033d37c12
#
_entry.id   4466ad746846bf19f02d7a2033d37c12
#
_cell.length_a   1.000
_cell.length_b   1.000
_cell.length_c   1.000
_cell.angle_alpha   90.00
_cell.angle_beta   90.00
_cell.angle_gamma   90.00
#
_symmetry.space_group_name_H-M   'P 1'
#
loop_
_entity.id
_entity.type
_entity.pdbx_description
1 polymer ?
#
loop_
_entity_poly.entity_id
_entity_poly.type
_entity_poly.pdbx_seq_one_letter_code
_entity_poly.pdbx_strand_id
1 'polypeptide(L)'
;MDQTFMKEKKILPLVLSMALPMIISMAVNSLYNIIDSFFVAKVSENAMTALSLVYPIQNLVNSIAVGFGVGINAVVAFHLGAGEMQNADRATTYGLFLSFIHGLILTVFSIFGMPYFVKMFTTDTDVINLAVMYSTIVFSFSTIVNVGIAFEKIFQAVGRMNVSMISMICGCVTNIILDPIMIFGLGPFPAMGIQGAALATGIGQTVTLIIYFIFYFASPIQAKFRISLLKSGKRLLKKLYSIGVPAMLNMALPSLLITALNGILSEFSGSYVLVLGVYYKLQTFIYLTANGLIQGIRPIIGYNCGAGEHKRVKQIYNTALLLSAIIMALGTALSWIMPSTLFGMFTANPATLKLGVTALNIISIGFIVSAVSVTSSGALEGLGKGLPSLWISLFRYIIIIIPAAFVFSRFFGAVGVWISFPFAEFVTAVFAYFIYHKASRRI
;
A
#
# COMPACT_ATOMS: atom_id res chain seq x y z
N MET A 1 13.60 18.39 16.84
CA MET A 1 14.58 18.28 15.74
C MET A 1 14.13 19.18 14.62
N ASP A 2 15.05 19.97 14.13
CA ASP A 2 14.83 20.85 12.99
C ASP A 2 14.70 20.01 11.71
N GLN A 3 13.69 20.29 10.86
CA GLN A 3 13.46 19.58 9.60
C GLN A 3 14.30 20.13 8.45
N THR A 4 15.17 21.10 8.71
CA THR A 4 16.09 21.68 7.73
C THR A 4 16.96 20.63 7.04
N PHE A 5 17.22 19.48 7.71
CA PHE A 5 17.95 18.37 7.10
C PHE A 5 17.34 17.87 5.76
N MET A 6 16.01 17.99 5.59
CA MET A 6 15.34 17.63 4.33
C MET A 6 15.74 18.58 3.18
N LYS A 7 16.14 19.80 3.51
CA LYS A 7 16.58 20.82 2.57
C LYS A 7 18.11 20.86 2.40
N GLU A 8 18.87 20.47 3.41
CA GLU A 8 20.33 20.69 3.46
C GLU A 8 21.14 19.43 3.14
N LYS A 9 20.68 18.24 3.57
CA LYS A 9 21.39 16.98 3.40
C LYS A 9 21.60 16.64 1.91
N LYS A 10 22.75 16.04 1.55
CA LYS A 10 23.00 15.52 0.20
C LYS A 10 21.88 14.58 -0.25
N ILE A 11 21.50 14.64 -1.52
CA ILE A 11 20.27 13.98 -2.04
C ILE A 11 20.26 12.47 -1.83
N LEU A 12 21.30 11.74 -2.24
CA LEU A 12 21.32 10.27 -2.13
C LEU A 12 21.26 9.80 -0.67
N PRO A 13 22.09 10.31 0.28
CA PRO A 13 21.95 9.96 1.69
C PRO A 13 20.59 10.39 2.29
N LEU A 14 19.98 11.48 1.82
CA LEU A 14 18.65 11.88 2.24
C LEU A 14 17.61 10.84 1.81
N VAL A 15 17.57 10.53 0.52
CA VAL A 15 16.62 9.53 -0.05
C VAL A 15 16.77 8.19 0.67
N LEU A 16 18.00 7.69 0.83
CA LEU A 16 18.24 6.41 1.51
C LEU A 16 17.82 6.44 2.99
N SER A 17 18.11 7.53 3.72
CA SER A 17 17.73 7.64 5.14
C SER A 17 16.22 7.70 5.35
N MET A 18 15.46 8.12 4.35
CA MET A 18 14.00 8.16 4.38
C MET A 18 13.37 6.86 3.86
N ALA A 19 13.98 6.26 2.83
CA ALA A 19 13.44 5.07 2.17
C ALA A 19 13.73 3.76 2.93
N LEU A 20 14.94 3.56 3.44
CA LEU A 20 15.33 2.30 4.08
C LEU A 20 14.42 1.90 5.25
N PRO A 21 14.06 2.81 6.19
CA PRO A 21 13.11 2.45 7.25
C PRO A 21 11.75 2.00 6.69
N MET A 22 11.28 2.60 5.60
CA MET A 22 10.00 2.23 4.98
C MET A 22 10.07 0.90 4.27
N ILE A 23 11.17 0.62 3.57
CA ILE A 23 11.41 -0.69 2.94
C ILE A 23 11.41 -1.80 4.00
N ILE A 24 12.12 -1.60 5.11
CA ILE A 24 12.16 -2.56 6.23
C ILE A 24 10.76 -2.75 6.82
N SER A 25 10.02 -1.66 7.06
CA SER A 25 8.65 -1.71 7.58
C SER A 25 7.74 -2.54 6.68
N MET A 26 7.80 -2.30 5.37
CA MET A 26 6.99 -3.04 4.40
C MET A 26 7.38 -4.51 4.32
N ALA A 27 8.68 -4.84 4.43
CA ALA A 27 9.14 -6.23 4.46
C ALA A 27 8.62 -6.97 5.70
N VAL A 28 8.71 -6.35 6.88
CA VAL A 28 8.18 -6.92 8.12
C VAL A 28 6.66 -7.07 8.06
N ASN A 29 5.96 -6.09 7.51
CA ASN A 29 4.50 -6.15 7.33
C ASN A 29 4.09 -7.27 6.36
N SER A 30 4.84 -7.48 5.27
CA SER A 30 4.57 -8.60 4.37
C SER A 30 4.83 -9.95 5.02
N LEU A 31 5.89 -10.06 5.82
CA LEU A 31 6.22 -11.28 6.56
C LEU A 31 5.13 -11.62 7.59
N TYR A 32 4.68 -10.62 8.35
CA TYR A 32 3.61 -10.82 9.31
C TYR A 32 2.32 -11.32 8.65
N ASN A 33 1.92 -10.76 7.50
CA ASN A 33 0.72 -11.22 6.78
C ASN A 33 0.82 -12.68 6.31
N ILE A 34 2.03 -13.14 5.95
CA ILE A 34 2.26 -14.54 5.57
C ILE A 34 2.15 -15.44 6.80
N ILE A 35 2.73 -15.04 7.92
CA ILE A 35 2.72 -15.82 9.18
C ILE A 35 1.30 -15.93 9.73
N ASP A 36 0.54 -14.83 9.75
CA ASP A 36 -0.88 -14.82 10.17
C ASP A 36 -1.71 -15.80 9.32
N SER A 37 -1.60 -15.70 7.98
CA SER A 37 -2.28 -16.62 7.07
C SER A 37 -1.87 -18.07 7.26
N PHE A 38 -0.61 -18.34 7.58
CA PHE A 38 -0.12 -19.69 7.86
C PHE A 38 -0.75 -20.29 9.14
N PHE A 39 -0.89 -19.49 10.20
CA PHE A 39 -1.53 -19.98 11.42
C PHE A 39 -3.04 -20.16 11.24
N VAL A 40 -3.73 -19.26 10.53
CA VAL A 40 -5.16 -19.42 10.23
C VAL A 40 -5.42 -20.66 9.38
N ALA A 41 -4.56 -20.96 8.39
CA ALA A 41 -4.68 -22.16 7.57
C ALA A 41 -4.59 -23.45 8.38
N LYS A 42 -3.91 -23.45 9.54
CA LYS A 42 -3.86 -24.60 10.45
C LYS A 42 -5.11 -24.80 11.31
N VAL A 43 -5.99 -23.80 11.38
CA VAL A 43 -7.25 -23.91 12.14
C VAL A 43 -8.22 -24.82 11.37
N SER A 44 -8.57 -24.46 10.14
CA SER A 44 -9.42 -25.24 9.24
C SER A 44 -9.44 -24.62 7.82
N GLU A 45 -9.84 -25.41 6.82
CA GLU A 45 -10.08 -24.92 5.45
C GLU A 45 -11.21 -23.87 5.43
N ASN A 46 -12.26 -24.06 6.22
CA ASN A 46 -13.37 -23.09 6.35
C ASN A 46 -12.89 -21.76 6.94
N ALA A 47 -11.96 -21.77 7.91
CA ALA A 47 -11.38 -20.56 8.47
C ALA A 47 -10.55 -19.80 7.40
N MET A 48 -9.79 -20.51 6.59
CA MET A 48 -9.03 -19.89 5.50
C MET A 48 -9.92 -19.33 4.40
N THR A 49 -11.02 -20.02 4.08
CA THR A 49 -12.06 -19.53 3.16
C THR A 49 -12.73 -18.27 3.70
N ALA A 50 -13.10 -18.28 4.98
CA ALA A 50 -13.67 -17.11 5.65
C ALA A 50 -12.74 -15.90 5.62
N LEU A 51 -11.45 -16.08 5.94
CA LEU A 51 -10.43 -15.03 5.84
C LEU A 51 -10.35 -14.44 4.43
N SER A 52 -10.36 -15.33 3.42
CA SER A 52 -10.28 -14.93 2.01
C SER A 52 -11.50 -14.10 1.57
N LEU A 53 -12.69 -14.40 2.08
CA LEU A 53 -13.91 -13.64 1.80
C LEU A 53 -13.93 -12.27 2.53
N VAL A 54 -13.31 -12.15 3.70
CA VAL A 54 -13.21 -10.87 4.44
C VAL A 54 -12.14 -9.95 3.85
N TYR A 55 -11.08 -10.51 3.28
CA TYR A 55 -9.90 -9.78 2.79
C TYR A 55 -10.21 -8.60 1.86
N PRO A 56 -11.14 -8.68 0.87
CA PRO A 56 -11.44 -7.53 -0.01
C PRO A 56 -11.94 -6.31 0.75
N ILE A 57 -12.75 -6.49 1.79
CA ILE A 57 -13.27 -5.39 2.61
C ILE A 57 -12.16 -4.84 3.52
N GLN A 58 -11.31 -5.71 4.10
CA GLN A 58 -10.13 -5.26 4.85
C GLN A 58 -9.20 -4.42 3.97
N ASN A 59 -8.96 -4.84 2.74
CA ASN A 59 -8.14 -4.10 1.78
C ASN A 59 -8.77 -2.74 1.42
N LEU A 60 -10.09 -2.68 1.27
CA LEU A 60 -10.81 -1.43 1.05
C LEU A 60 -10.65 -0.46 2.23
N VAL A 61 -10.86 -0.93 3.47
CA VAL A 61 -10.67 -0.15 4.69
C VAL A 61 -9.24 0.40 4.77
N ASN A 62 -8.27 -0.47 4.52
CA ASN A 62 -6.86 -0.09 4.52
C ASN A 62 -6.51 0.92 3.41
N SER A 63 -7.07 0.73 2.21
CA SER A 63 -6.88 1.64 1.07
C SER A 63 -7.42 3.05 1.36
N ILE A 64 -8.56 3.15 2.05
CA ILE A 64 -9.14 4.42 2.48
C ILE A 64 -8.23 5.10 3.50
N ALA A 65 -7.78 4.37 4.52
CA ALA A 65 -6.90 4.90 5.55
C ALA A 65 -5.54 5.38 5.00
N VAL A 66 -4.87 4.54 4.21
CA VAL A 66 -3.56 4.85 3.61
C VAL A 66 -3.69 5.98 2.58
N GLY A 67 -4.71 5.92 1.72
CA GLY A 67 -4.92 6.93 0.70
C GLY A 67 -5.18 8.32 1.31
N PHE A 68 -6.05 8.42 2.32
CA PHE A 68 -6.25 9.66 3.05
C PHE A 68 -4.96 10.12 3.77
N GLY A 69 -4.23 9.17 4.34
CA GLY A 69 -2.92 9.41 4.96
C GLY A 69 -1.88 10.00 3.99
N VAL A 70 -1.89 9.60 2.72
CA VAL A 70 -1.04 10.23 1.67
C VAL A 70 -1.37 11.72 1.52
N GLY A 71 -2.67 12.07 1.57
CA GLY A 71 -3.10 13.47 1.60
C GLY A 71 -2.57 14.24 2.80
N ILE A 72 -2.65 13.64 4.00
CA ILE A 72 -2.08 14.22 5.23
C ILE A 72 -0.57 14.45 5.07
N ASN A 73 0.16 13.43 4.64
CA ASN A 73 1.61 13.48 4.45
C ASN A 73 2.02 14.63 3.52
N ALA A 74 1.42 14.71 2.34
CA ALA A 74 1.77 15.70 1.34
C ALA A 74 1.46 17.13 1.81
N VAL A 75 0.30 17.35 2.45
CA VAL A 75 -0.12 18.69 2.89
C VAL A 75 0.71 19.16 4.09
N VAL A 76 0.95 18.29 5.07
CA VAL A 76 1.78 18.61 6.24
C VAL A 76 3.22 18.91 5.82
N ALA A 77 3.83 18.04 5.00
CA ALA A 77 5.21 18.24 4.53
C ALA A 77 5.38 19.53 3.73
N PHE A 78 4.41 19.86 2.86
CA PHE A 78 4.42 21.12 2.10
C PHE A 78 4.41 22.34 3.00
N HIS A 79 3.48 22.43 3.97
CA HIS A 79 3.37 23.59 4.85
C HIS A 79 4.57 23.71 5.81
N LEU A 80 5.16 22.59 6.23
CA LEU A 80 6.41 22.61 6.99
C LEU A 80 7.56 23.18 6.17
N GLY A 81 7.69 22.78 4.91
CA GLY A 81 8.69 23.31 3.99
C GLY A 81 8.50 24.79 3.70
N ALA A 82 7.26 25.24 3.57
CA ALA A 82 6.90 26.65 3.37
C ALA A 82 7.08 27.52 4.64
N GLY A 83 7.41 26.93 5.79
CA GLY A 83 7.49 27.67 7.06
C GLY A 83 6.14 28.02 7.67
N GLU A 84 5.05 27.50 7.12
CA GLU A 84 3.67 27.80 7.54
C GLU A 84 3.20 26.88 8.67
N MET A 85 3.83 26.97 9.85
CA MET A 85 3.60 26.07 10.98
C MET A 85 2.13 25.95 11.38
N GLN A 86 1.38 27.06 11.37
CA GLN A 86 -0.05 27.04 11.72
C GLN A 86 -0.88 26.22 10.74
N ASN A 87 -0.54 26.25 9.44
CA ASN A 87 -1.21 25.43 8.43
C ASN A 87 -0.80 23.95 8.53
N ALA A 88 0.45 23.67 8.91
CA ALA A 88 0.89 22.31 9.22
C ALA A 88 0.14 21.74 10.44
N ASP A 89 0.00 22.51 11.53
CA ASP A 89 -0.80 22.13 12.69
C ASP A 89 -2.28 21.89 12.33
N ARG A 90 -2.85 22.76 11.49
CA ARG A 90 -4.22 22.59 10.98
C ARG A 90 -4.35 21.30 10.14
N ALA A 91 -3.42 21.03 9.22
CA ALA A 91 -3.43 19.83 8.41
C ALA A 91 -3.36 18.55 9.26
N THR A 92 -2.49 18.55 10.27
CA THR A 92 -2.36 17.47 11.25
C THR A 92 -3.65 17.28 12.04
N THR A 93 -4.25 18.38 12.52
CA THR A 93 -5.48 18.34 13.32
C THR A 93 -6.66 17.81 12.51
N TYR A 94 -6.89 18.36 11.31
CA TYR A 94 -7.93 17.83 10.42
C TYR A 94 -7.64 16.39 9.98
N GLY A 95 -6.39 16.08 9.69
CA GLY A 95 -5.97 14.73 9.32
C GLY A 95 -6.34 13.70 10.36
N LEU A 96 -5.95 13.91 11.62
CA LEU A 96 -6.26 13.01 12.73
C LEU A 96 -7.76 12.94 13.02
N PHE A 97 -8.44 14.10 13.07
CA PHE A 97 -9.88 14.16 13.34
C PHE A 97 -10.69 13.41 12.27
N LEU A 98 -10.38 13.63 10.99
CA LEU A 98 -11.09 12.95 9.90
C LEU A 98 -10.75 11.48 9.82
N SER A 99 -9.50 11.08 10.09
CA SER A 99 -9.15 9.67 10.17
C SER A 99 -9.91 8.94 11.28
N PHE A 100 -10.14 9.60 12.42
CA PHE A 100 -10.99 9.09 13.47
C PHE A 100 -12.45 8.91 12.99
N ILE A 101 -13.02 9.92 12.31
CA ILE A 101 -14.38 9.85 11.75
C ILE A 101 -14.48 8.76 10.67
N HIS A 102 -13.51 8.69 9.74
CA HIS A 102 -13.48 7.63 8.73
C HIS A 102 -13.43 6.25 9.39
N GLY A 103 -12.60 6.10 10.42
CA GLY A 103 -12.50 4.85 11.18
C GLY A 103 -13.84 4.45 11.81
N LEU A 104 -14.55 5.38 12.45
CA LEU A 104 -15.89 5.12 13.01
C LEU A 104 -16.89 4.70 11.92
N ILE A 105 -16.94 5.44 10.83
CA ILE A 105 -17.83 5.14 9.70
C ILE A 105 -17.51 3.74 9.15
N LEU A 106 -16.25 3.44 8.91
CA LEU A 106 -15.81 2.15 8.38
C LEU A 106 -16.07 1.01 9.36
N THR A 107 -15.90 1.21 10.67
CA THR A 107 -16.28 0.25 11.70
C THR A 107 -17.76 -0.12 11.57
N VAL A 108 -18.65 0.88 11.57
CA VAL A 108 -20.10 0.65 11.49
C VAL A 108 -20.47 -0.03 10.17
N PHE A 109 -20.06 0.54 9.03
CA PHE A 109 -20.42 -0.02 7.73
C PHE A 109 -19.88 -1.43 7.50
N SER A 110 -18.65 -1.72 7.95
CA SER A 110 -18.06 -3.04 7.75
C SER A 110 -18.71 -4.08 8.65
N ILE A 111 -18.96 -3.78 9.94
CA ILE A 111 -19.60 -4.74 10.85
C ILE A 111 -21.02 -5.08 10.38
N PHE A 112 -21.83 -4.08 10.05
CA PHE A 112 -23.20 -4.32 9.59
C PHE A 112 -23.30 -4.82 8.16
N GLY A 113 -22.36 -4.47 7.29
CA GLY A 113 -22.35 -4.87 5.88
C GLY A 113 -21.81 -6.29 5.63
N MET A 114 -20.86 -6.77 6.47
CA MET A 114 -20.22 -8.07 6.26
C MET A 114 -21.16 -9.26 6.18
N PRO A 115 -22.18 -9.41 7.05
CA PRO A 115 -23.09 -10.55 6.94
C PRO A 115 -23.80 -10.63 5.58
N TYR A 116 -24.17 -9.49 5.02
CA TYR A 116 -24.78 -9.42 3.69
C TYR A 116 -23.75 -9.70 2.58
N PHE A 117 -22.56 -9.13 2.70
CA PHE A 117 -21.49 -9.31 1.73
C PHE A 117 -21.08 -10.77 1.60
N VAL A 118 -20.82 -11.47 2.71
CA VAL A 118 -20.38 -12.87 2.71
C VAL A 118 -21.45 -13.79 2.10
N LYS A 119 -22.73 -13.55 2.42
CA LYS A 119 -23.86 -14.32 1.86
C LYS A 119 -24.02 -14.21 0.34
N MET A 120 -23.40 -13.20 -0.30
CA MET A 120 -23.39 -13.10 -1.77
C MET A 120 -22.45 -14.10 -2.43
N PHE A 121 -21.47 -14.66 -1.70
CA PHE A 121 -20.42 -15.51 -2.23
C PHE A 121 -20.51 -16.97 -1.78
N THR A 122 -21.18 -17.26 -0.66
CA THR A 122 -21.32 -18.61 -0.14
C THR A 122 -22.65 -18.81 0.58
N THR A 123 -23.14 -20.04 0.53
CA THR A 123 -24.31 -20.52 1.31
C THR A 123 -23.91 -21.40 2.49
N ASP A 124 -22.60 -21.70 2.62
CA ASP A 124 -22.06 -22.49 3.74
C ASP A 124 -22.16 -21.68 5.04
N THR A 125 -23.00 -22.19 5.96
CA THR A 125 -23.30 -21.53 7.23
C THR A 125 -22.07 -21.44 8.14
N ASP A 126 -21.18 -22.42 8.12
CA ASP A 126 -19.96 -22.43 8.95
C ASP A 126 -18.98 -21.36 8.45
N VAL A 127 -18.78 -21.27 7.15
CA VAL A 127 -17.94 -20.23 6.53
C VAL A 127 -18.52 -18.84 6.80
N ILE A 128 -19.86 -18.67 6.68
CA ILE A 128 -20.52 -17.38 6.97
C ILE A 128 -20.30 -16.99 8.44
N ASN A 129 -20.53 -17.92 9.36
CA ASN A 129 -20.35 -17.65 10.78
C ASN A 129 -18.90 -17.28 11.12
N LEU A 130 -17.92 -18.03 10.63
CA LEU A 130 -16.50 -17.75 10.84
C LEU A 130 -16.10 -16.38 10.24
N ALA A 131 -16.56 -16.05 9.04
CA ALA A 131 -16.28 -14.78 8.40
C ALA A 131 -16.90 -13.60 9.15
N VAL A 132 -18.13 -13.72 9.63
CA VAL A 132 -18.81 -12.68 10.41
C VAL A 132 -18.14 -12.50 11.77
N MET A 133 -17.78 -13.58 12.46
CA MET A 133 -17.09 -13.54 13.75
C MET A 133 -15.71 -12.86 13.60
N TYR A 134 -14.91 -13.28 12.63
CA TYR A 134 -13.60 -12.68 12.34
C TYR A 134 -13.72 -11.21 11.99
N SER A 135 -14.60 -10.87 11.05
CA SER A 135 -14.75 -9.51 10.53
C SER A 135 -15.29 -8.55 11.60
N THR A 136 -16.20 -8.98 12.46
CA THR A 136 -16.73 -8.15 13.57
C THR A 136 -15.59 -7.72 14.48
N ILE A 137 -14.69 -8.63 14.83
CA ILE A 137 -13.55 -8.32 15.68
C ILE A 137 -12.57 -7.40 14.96
N VAL A 138 -12.12 -7.78 13.76
CA VAL A 138 -11.11 -6.99 13.01
C VAL A 138 -11.60 -5.57 12.72
N PHE A 139 -12.86 -5.42 12.27
CA PHE A 139 -13.39 -4.09 11.96
C PHE A 139 -13.70 -3.23 13.18
N SER A 140 -13.87 -3.82 14.37
CA SER A 140 -13.93 -3.05 15.61
C SER A 140 -12.66 -2.23 15.86
N PHE A 141 -11.53 -2.65 15.34
CA PHE A 141 -10.25 -1.94 15.38
C PHE A 141 -10.04 -0.95 14.22
N SER A 142 -10.99 -0.80 13.29
CA SER A 142 -10.79 0.08 12.11
C SER A 142 -10.51 1.53 12.49
N THR A 143 -11.09 2.03 13.58
CA THR A 143 -10.79 3.38 14.09
C THR A 143 -9.34 3.49 14.55
N ILE A 144 -8.84 2.48 15.28
CA ILE A 144 -7.45 2.41 15.74
C ILE A 144 -6.49 2.37 14.56
N VAL A 145 -6.79 1.55 13.54
CA VAL A 145 -6.01 1.45 12.31
C VAL A 145 -5.95 2.79 11.57
N ASN A 146 -7.11 3.45 11.37
CA ASN A 146 -7.16 4.73 10.65
C ASN A 146 -6.38 5.83 11.36
N VAL A 147 -6.50 5.95 12.68
CA VAL A 147 -5.75 6.91 13.49
C VAL A 147 -4.26 6.55 13.52
N GLY A 148 -3.91 5.28 13.63
CA GLY A 148 -2.53 4.78 13.56
C GLY A 148 -1.84 5.14 12.26
N ILE A 149 -2.51 4.91 11.11
CA ILE A 149 -2.01 5.29 9.79
C ILE A 149 -1.87 6.82 9.67
N ALA A 150 -2.80 7.60 10.22
CA ALA A 150 -2.67 9.06 10.23
C ALA A 150 -1.41 9.51 10.99
N PHE A 151 -1.14 8.95 12.17
CA PHE A 151 0.11 9.21 12.90
C PHE A 151 1.35 8.78 12.11
N GLU A 152 1.31 7.59 11.49
CA GLU A 152 2.38 7.14 10.59
C GLU A 152 2.70 8.20 9.54
N LYS A 153 1.68 8.70 8.84
CA LYS A 153 1.86 9.67 7.77
C LYS A 153 2.30 11.05 8.27
N ILE A 154 1.91 11.44 9.47
CA ILE A 154 2.40 12.67 10.13
C ILE A 154 3.87 12.51 10.51
N PHE A 155 4.28 11.39 11.14
CA PHE A 155 5.70 11.14 11.46
C PHE A 155 6.56 11.09 10.20
N GLN A 156 6.06 10.48 9.12
CA GLN A 156 6.72 10.50 7.82
C GLN A 156 6.85 11.93 7.28
N ALA A 157 5.79 12.76 7.37
CA ALA A 157 5.79 14.15 6.90
C ALA A 157 6.82 15.03 7.60
N VAL A 158 7.06 14.78 8.89
CA VAL A 158 8.10 15.48 9.66
C VAL A 158 9.49 14.84 9.55
N GLY A 159 9.65 13.82 8.69
CA GLY A 159 10.94 13.17 8.43
C GLY A 159 11.36 12.13 9.46
N ARG A 160 10.47 11.72 10.37
CA ARG A 160 10.77 10.72 11.41
C ARG A 160 10.41 9.31 10.97
N MET A 161 10.98 8.83 9.86
CA MET A 161 10.72 7.49 9.31
C MET A 161 11.03 6.37 10.29
N ASN A 162 12.07 6.53 11.12
CA ASN A 162 12.43 5.53 12.14
C ASN A 162 11.31 5.30 13.16
N VAL A 163 10.55 6.34 13.51
CA VAL A 163 9.39 6.20 14.41
C VAL A 163 8.33 5.34 13.75
N SER A 164 8.01 5.60 12.47
CA SER A 164 7.06 4.78 11.72
C SER A 164 7.53 3.32 11.63
N MET A 165 8.82 3.10 11.36
CA MET A 165 9.40 1.75 11.30
C MET A 165 9.29 1.02 12.65
N ILE A 166 9.73 1.64 13.74
CA ILE A 166 9.72 1.02 15.07
C ILE A 166 8.27 0.69 15.49
N SER A 167 7.35 1.65 15.34
CA SER A 167 5.94 1.45 15.72
C SER A 167 5.32 0.27 14.96
N MET A 168 5.54 0.21 13.63
CA MET A 168 5.02 -0.88 12.81
C MET A 168 5.66 -2.22 13.16
N ILE A 169 6.98 -2.28 13.34
CA ILE A 169 7.69 -3.52 13.71
C ILE A 169 7.18 -4.04 15.05
N CYS A 170 7.03 -3.18 16.06
CA CYS A 170 6.51 -3.60 17.37
C CYS A 170 5.09 -4.17 17.26
N GLY A 171 4.21 -3.56 16.46
CA GLY A 171 2.87 -4.09 16.21
C GLY A 171 2.89 -5.44 15.50
N CYS A 172 3.70 -5.57 14.44
CA CYS A 172 3.86 -6.83 13.72
C CYS A 172 4.42 -7.95 14.61
N VAL A 173 5.46 -7.67 15.40
CA VAL A 173 6.05 -8.64 16.33
C VAL A 173 5.05 -9.06 17.40
N THR A 174 4.27 -8.11 17.93
CA THR A 174 3.20 -8.41 18.89
C THR A 174 2.18 -9.36 18.29
N ASN A 175 1.74 -9.10 17.06
CA ASN A 175 0.80 -9.98 16.36
C ASN A 175 1.40 -11.38 16.15
N ILE A 176 2.61 -11.49 15.59
CA ILE A 176 3.29 -12.78 15.34
C ILE A 176 3.40 -13.63 16.62
N ILE A 177 3.64 -12.99 17.76
CA ILE A 177 3.71 -13.69 19.06
C ILE A 177 2.32 -14.09 19.54
N LEU A 178 1.31 -13.22 19.42
CA LEU A 178 -0.03 -13.46 19.92
C LEU A 178 -0.84 -14.44 19.06
N ASP A 179 -0.58 -14.51 17.74
CA ASP A 179 -1.29 -15.41 16.84
C ASP A 179 -1.29 -16.86 17.34
N PRO A 180 -0.15 -17.55 17.52
CA PRO A 180 -0.17 -18.93 18.00
C PRO A 180 -0.74 -19.06 19.42
N ILE A 181 -0.53 -18.07 20.28
CA ILE A 181 -1.03 -18.07 21.67
C ILE A 181 -2.57 -18.03 21.68
N MET A 182 -3.18 -17.14 20.93
CA MET A 182 -4.63 -16.94 20.94
C MET A 182 -5.37 -17.90 20.02
N ILE A 183 -4.76 -18.28 18.89
CA ILE A 183 -5.37 -19.24 17.96
C ILE A 183 -5.46 -20.63 18.59
N PHE A 184 -4.35 -21.13 19.14
CA PHE A 184 -4.23 -22.51 19.63
C PHE A 184 -4.43 -22.65 21.14
N GLY A 185 -4.55 -21.55 21.89
CA GLY A 185 -4.76 -21.58 23.33
C GLY A 185 -3.49 -21.98 24.09
N LEU A 186 -2.38 -21.28 23.88
CA LEU A 186 -1.13 -21.53 24.59
C LEU A 186 -1.08 -20.73 25.89
N GLY A 187 -0.64 -21.38 26.97
CA GLY A 187 -0.54 -20.75 28.30
C GLY A 187 -1.89 -20.52 28.95
N PRO A 188 -2.20 -19.30 29.46
CA PRO A 188 -3.44 -19.01 30.18
C PRO A 188 -4.63 -18.69 29.24
N PHE A 189 -4.42 -18.64 27.93
CA PHE A 189 -5.45 -18.26 26.97
C PHE A 189 -6.21 -19.49 26.44
N PRO A 190 -7.55 -19.40 26.30
CA PRO A 190 -8.33 -20.45 25.62
C PRO A 190 -8.02 -20.47 24.11
N ALA A 191 -8.19 -21.63 23.47
CA ALA A 191 -8.11 -21.74 22.02
C ALA A 191 -9.28 -20.99 21.36
N MET A 192 -8.98 -19.90 20.64
CA MET A 192 -9.98 -19.02 20.05
C MET A 192 -10.10 -19.18 18.51
N GLY A 193 -9.24 -20.01 17.91
CA GLY A 193 -9.26 -20.21 16.47
C GLY A 193 -9.13 -18.91 15.68
N ILE A 194 -9.98 -18.72 14.66
CA ILE A 194 -9.98 -17.51 13.80
C ILE A 194 -10.27 -16.20 14.57
N GLN A 195 -11.01 -16.26 15.68
CA GLN A 195 -11.22 -15.09 16.54
C GLN A 195 -9.91 -14.65 17.22
N GLY A 196 -9.08 -15.62 17.60
CA GLY A 196 -7.74 -15.38 18.16
C GLY A 196 -6.85 -14.61 17.18
N ALA A 197 -6.84 -14.99 15.89
CA ALA A 197 -6.14 -14.27 14.84
C ALA A 197 -6.65 -12.82 14.69
N ALA A 198 -7.97 -12.64 14.67
CA ALA A 198 -8.59 -11.31 14.59
C ALA A 198 -8.19 -10.40 15.77
N LEU A 199 -8.23 -10.94 17.00
CA LEU A 199 -7.84 -10.21 18.21
C LEU A 199 -6.32 -9.90 18.22
N ALA A 200 -5.47 -10.86 17.88
CA ALA A 200 -4.02 -10.66 17.81
C ALA A 200 -3.67 -9.53 16.81
N THR A 201 -4.34 -9.51 15.65
CA THR A 201 -4.22 -8.42 14.68
C THR A 201 -4.64 -7.08 15.28
N GLY A 202 -5.80 -7.01 15.93
CA GLY A 202 -6.31 -5.80 16.58
C GLY A 202 -5.40 -5.28 17.70
N ILE A 203 -4.85 -6.19 18.53
CA ILE A 203 -3.91 -5.85 19.59
C ILE A 203 -2.60 -5.33 18.98
N GLY A 204 -2.07 -5.97 17.94
CA GLY A 204 -0.87 -5.51 17.22
C GLY A 204 -1.03 -4.08 16.69
N GLN A 205 -2.18 -3.76 16.07
CA GLN A 205 -2.50 -2.40 15.61
C GLN A 205 -2.63 -1.41 16.77
N THR A 206 -3.19 -1.86 17.91
CA THR A 206 -3.30 -1.03 19.13
C THR A 206 -1.91 -0.72 19.69
N VAL A 207 -1.02 -1.70 19.77
CA VAL A 207 0.39 -1.50 20.18
C VAL A 207 1.09 -0.51 19.27
N THR A 208 0.91 -0.64 17.95
CA THR A 208 1.44 0.33 16.97
C THR A 208 0.99 1.76 17.30
N LEU A 209 -0.30 1.96 17.55
CA LEU A 209 -0.85 3.28 17.88
C LEU A 209 -0.32 3.79 19.23
N ILE A 210 -0.23 2.94 20.25
CA ILE A 210 0.32 3.30 21.57
C ILE A 210 1.77 3.81 21.41
N ILE A 211 2.58 3.13 20.61
CA ILE A 211 3.97 3.56 20.37
C ILE A 211 4.02 4.91 19.67
N TYR A 212 3.13 5.16 18.69
CA TYR A 212 3.02 6.50 18.10
C TYR A 212 2.66 7.56 19.14
N PHE A 213 1.74 7.29 20.08
CA PHE A 213 1.45 8.22 21.17
C PHE A 213 2.65 8.44 22.08
N ILE A 214 3.38 7.39 22.46
CA ILE A 214 4.60 7.52 23.26
C ILE A 214 5.60 8.46 22.59
N PHE A 215 5.90 8.24 21.30
CA PHE A 215 6.83 9.13 20.58
C PHE A 215 6.27 10.53 20.39
N TYR A 216 4.97 10.69 20.20
CA TYR A 216 4.35 11.99 20.03
C TYR A 216 4.48 12.86 21.30
N PHE A 217 4.28 12.28 22.50
CA PHE A 217 4.37 12.99 23.77
C PHE A 217 5.82 13.09 24.29
N ALA A 218 6.62 12.04 24.14
CA ALA A 218 8.00 12.03 24.62
C ALA A 218 8.96 12.89 23.77
N SER A 219 8.69 13.06 22.49
CA SER A 219 9.55 13.77 21.56
C SER A 219 8.71 14.65 20.61
N PRO A 220 8.32 15.85 21.08
CA PRO A 220 7.41 16.73 20.35
C PRO A 220 7.85 17.00 18.92
N ILE A 221 6.88 16.91 17.99
CA ILE A 221 7.04 17.22 16.57
C ILE A 221 6.52 18.62 16.28
N GLN A 222 6.96 19.21 15.15
CA GLN A 222 6.52 20.56 14.78
C GLN A 222 5.06 20.62 14.32
N ALA A 223 4.53 19.53 13.76
CA ALA A 223 3.14 19.41 13.34
C ALA A 223 2.26 18.92 14.52
N LYS A 224 1.62 19.86 15.23
CA LYS A 224 0.89 19.58 16.46
C LYS A 224 -0.61 19.45 16.24
N PHE A 225 -1.23 18.50 16.94
CA PHE A 225 -2.68 18.43 17.06
C PHE A 225 -3.19 19.52 18.00
N ARG A 226 -4.12 20.36 17.52
CA ARG A 226 -4.75 21.44 18.30
C ARG A 226 -6.24 21.54 17.95
N ILE A 227 -7.08 21.07 18.83
CA ILE A 227 -8.54 21.01 18.63
C ILE A 227 -9.16 22.38 18.30
N SER A 228 -8.57 23.46 18.82
CA SER A 228 -9.00 24.84 18.54
C SER A 228 -8.91 25.23 17.06
N LEU A 229 -8.09 24.51 16.26
CA LEU A 229 -7.89 24.79 14.84
C LEU A 229 -8.96 24.17 13.92
N LEU A 230 -9.88 23.36 14.44
CA LEU A 230 -10.98 22.77 13.66
C LEU A 230 -12.01 23.80 13.16
N LYS A 231 -12.03 25.04 13.71
CA LYS A 231 -13.04 26.04 13.40
C LYS A 231 -12.86 26.77 12.03
N SER A 232 -11.72 26.62 11.35
CA SER A 232 -11.44 27.37 10.11
C SER A 232 -10.48 26.62 9.18
N GLY A 233 -11.02 25.84 8.24
CA GLY A 233 -10.12 25.05 7.39
C GLY A 233 -10.72 24.47 6.11
N LYS A 234 -11.84 25.00 5.58
CA LYS A 234 -12.50 24.47 4.34
C LYS A 234 -11.54 24.30 3.16
N ARG A 235 -10.62 25.25 2.95
CA ARG A 235 -9.64 25.16 1.85
C ARG A 235 -8.64 24.03 2.05
N LEU A 236 -8.19 23.82 3.29
CA LEU A 236 -7.25 22.76 3.65
C LEU A 236 -7.91 21.38 3.57
N LEU A 237 -9.16 21.29 4.03
CA LEU A 237 -9.99 20.09 3.89
C LEU A 237 -10.09 19.65 2.43
N LYS A 238 -10.45 20.60 1.53
CA LYS A 238 -10.49 20.33 0.10
C LYS A 238 -9.14 19.85 -0.44
N LYS A 239 -8.02 20.38 0.07
CA LYS A 239 -6.68 19.97 -0.35
C LYS A 239 -6.36 18.54 0.11
N LEU A 240 -6.67 18.18 1.37
CA LEU A 240 -6.50 16.82 1.89
C LEU A 240 -7.22 15.78 1.02
N TYR A 241 -8.51 16.01 0.73
CA TYR A 241 -9.29 15.09 -0.10
C TYR A 241 -8.89 15.11 -1.58
N SER A 242 -8.43 16.24 -2.11
CA SER A 242 -7.98 16.31 -3.52
C SER A 242 -6.72 15.48 -3.80
N ILE A 243 -6.00 15.06 -2.75
CA ILE A 243 -4.85 14.17 -2.82
C ILE A 243 -5.26 12.78 -2.32
N GLY A 244 -5.96 12.73 -1.18
CA GLY A 244 -6.33 11.49 -0.52
C GLY A 244 -7.26 10.61 -1.35
N VAL A 245 -8.34 11.17 -1.93
CA VAL A 245 -9.29 10.37 -2.74
C VAL A 245 -8.62 9.76 -3.97
N PRO A 246 -7.84 10.49 -4.78
CA PRO A 246 -7.05 9.88 -5.85
C PRO A 246 -6.12 8.77 -5.37
N ALA A 247 -5.45 8.96 -4.21
CA ALA A 247 -4.58 7.94 -3.66
C ALA A 247 -5.33 6.69 -3.18
N MET A 248 -6.54 6.83 -2.60
CA MET A 248 -7.43 5.70 -2.27
C MET A 248 -7.76 4.89 -3.53
N LEU A 249 -8.17 5.59 -4.60
CA LEU A 249 -8.50 4.94 -5.88
C LEU A 249 -7.28 4.24 -6.48
N ASN A 250 -6.10 4.86 -6.44
CA ASN A 250 -4.85 4.25 -6.92
C ASN A 250 -4.60 2.88 -6.25
N MET A 251 -4.93 2.73 -4.98
CA MET A 251 -4.75 1.47 -4.24
C MET A 251 -5.82 0.41 -4.57
N ALA A 252 -6.99 0.82 -5.04
CA ALA A 252 -8.08 -0.09 -5.42
C ALA A 252 -7.95 -0.61 -6.86
N LEU A 253 -7.34 0.15 -7.77
CA LEU A 253 -7.23 -0.18 -9.20
C LEU A 253 -6.59 -1.54 -9.51
N PRO A 254 -5.51 -2.00 -8.82
CA PRO A 254 -4.94 -3.32 -9.05
C PRO A 254 -5.94 -4.47 -8.85
N SER A 255 -6.86 -4.36 -7.90
CA SER A 255 -7.88 -5.39 -7.67
C SER A 255 -8.85 -5.52 -8.85
N LEU A 256 -9.25 -4.38 -9.45
CA LEU A 256 -10.07 -4.37 -10.65
C LEU A 256 -9.34 -5.00 -11.83
N LEU A 257 -8.06 -4.68 -12.00
CA LEU A 257 -7.23 -5.29 -13.03
C LEU A 257 -7.16 -6.81 -12.88
N ILE A 258 -6.85 -7.31 -11.68
CA ILE A 258 -6.74 -8.75 -11.42
C ILE A 258 -8.06 -9.44 -11.76
N THR A 259 -9.19 -8.87 -11.37
CA THR A 259 -10.52 -9.41 -11.68
C THR A 259 -10.77 -9.49 -13.19
N ALA A 260 -10.45 -8.42 -13.92
CA ALA A 260 -10.62 -8.40 -15.38
C ALA A 260 -9.72 -9.42 -16.09
N LEU A 261 -8.45 -9.51 -15.68
CA LEU A 261 -7.50 -10.47 -16.27
C LEU A 261 -7.85 -11.91 -15.93
N ASN A 262 -8.35 -12.18 -14.72
CA ASN A 262 -8.87 -13.50 -14.36
C ASN A 262 -10.05 -13.89 -15.26
N GLY A 263 -10.95 -12.95 -15.56
CA GLY A 263 -12.06 -13.18 -16.51
C GLY A 263 -11.55 -13.57 -17.89
N ILE A 264 -10.57 -12.87 -18.44
CA ILE A 264 -9.98 -13.19 -19.75
C ILE A 264 -9.26 -14.56 -19.72
N LEU A 265 -8.47 -14.84 -18.67
CA LEU A 265 -7.67 -16.05 -18.58
C LEU A 265 -8.50 -17.30 -18.29
N SER A 266 -9.64 -17.15 -17.61
CA SER A 266 -10.56 -18.27 -17.33
C SER A 266 -11.17 -18.86 -18.61
N GLU A 267 -11.25 -18.10 -19.71
CA GLU A 267 -11.68 -18.61 -21.02
C GLU A 267 -10.69 -19.66 -21.58
N PHE A 268 -9.41 -19.66 -21.15
CA PHE A 268 -8.39 -20.60 -21.62
C PHE A 268 -8.26 -21.82 -20.71
N SER A 269 -7.92 -21.62 -19.44
CA SER A 269 -7.96 -22.66 -18.39
C SER A 269 -7.72 -22.09 -16.99
N GLY A 270 -8.12 -22.86 -15.94
CA GLY A 270 -7.84 -22.51 -14.55
C GLY A 270 -6.34 -22.42 -14.21
N SER A 271 -5.47 -23.13 -14.96
CA SER A 271 -4.02 -23.06 -14.77
C SER A 271 -3.45 -21.66 -15.05
N TYR A 272 -4.00 -20.94 -16.04
CA TYR A 272 -3.57 -19.56 -16.32
C TYR A 272 -4.01 -18.58 -15.24
N VAL A 273 -5.19 -18.76 -14.65
CA VAL A 273 -5.66 -17.98 -13.50
C VAL A 273 -4.75 -18.20 -12.30
N LEU A 274 -4.37 -19.47 -12.03
CA LEU A 274 -3.40 -19.80 -10.99
C LEU A 274 -2.04 -19.11 -11.23
N VAL A 275 -1.55 -19.16 -12.49
CA VAL A 275 -0.28 -18.51 -12.87
C VAL A 275 -0.33 -17.00 -12.62
N LEU A 276 -1.43 -16.33 -12.95
CA LEU A 276 -1.60 -14.90 -12.66
C LEU A 276 -1.57 -14.63 -11.14
N GLY A 277 -2.25 -15.47 -10.35
CA GLY A 277 -2.24 -15.34 -8.90
C GLY A 277 -0.84 -15.49 -8.29
N VAL A 278 -0.06 -16.48 -8.74
CA VAL A 278 1.33 -16.67 -8.32
C VAL A 278 2.21 -15.49 -8.75
N TYR A 279 2.05 -15.02 -10.00
CA TYR A 279 2.75 -13.85 -10.49
C TYR A 279 2.53 -12.62 -9.57
N TYR A 280 1.29 -12.32 -9.18
CA TYR A 280 1.02 -11.17 -8.31
C TYR A 280 1.64 -11.33 -6.91
N LYS A 281 1.73 -12.54 -6.37
CA LYS A 281 2.46 -12.80 -5.12
C LYS A 281 3.95 -12.48 -5.28
N LEU A 282 4.59 -12.95 -6.34
CA LEU A 282 6.00 -12.65 -6.66
C LEU A 282 6.21 -11.16 -6.91
N GLN A 283 5.33 -10.53 -7.67
CA GLN A 283 5.37 -9.09 -7.93
C GLN A 283 5.35 -8.27 -6.64
N THR A 284 4.53 -8.66 -5.65
CA THR A 284 4.45 -7.97 -4.38
C THR A 284 5.81 -7.85 -3.71
N PHE A 285 6.64 -8.89 -3.72
CA PHE A 285 7.99 -8.87 -3.13
C PHE A 285 8.93 -7.93 -3.89
N ILE A 286 8.88 -7.93 -5.22
CA ILE A 286 9.74 -7.07 -6.06
C ILE A 286 9.34 -5.60 -5.88
N TYR A 287 8.05 -5.31 -5.95
CA TYR A 287 7.51 -3.94 -5.85
C TYR A 287 7.51 -3.39 -4.41
N LEU A 288 7.60 -4.24 -3.38
CA LEU A 288 7.69 -3.82 -1.99
C LEU A 288 8.83 -2.82 -1.76
N THR A 289 10.02 -3.11 -2.29
CA THR A 289 11.20 -2.25 -2.17
C THR A 289 10.98 -0.91 -2.88
N ALA A 290 10.43 -0.93 -4.10
CA ALA A 290 10.12 0.29 -4.84
C ALA A 290 9.03 1.12 -4.14
N ASN A 291 8.00 0.49 -3.60
CA ASN A 291 6.94 1.17 -2.85
C ASN A 291 7.47 1.78 -1.54
N GLY A 292 8.38 1.12 -0.84
CA GLY A 292 9.06 1.68 0.33
C GLY A 292 9.90 2.91 -0.02
N LEU A 293 10.60 2.88 -1.16
CA LEU A 293 11.32 4.04 -1.68
C LEU A 293 10.37 5.20 -1.97
N ILE A 294 9.23 4.94 -2.61
CA ILE A 294 8.21 5.95 -2.91
C ILE A 294 7.64 6.57 -1.63
N GLN A 295 7.35 5.77 -0.61
CA GLN A 295 6.90 6.30 0.69
C GLN A 295 7.97 7.22 1.32
N GLY A 296 9.25 6.90 1.18
CA GLY A 296 10.36 7.72 1.67
C GLY A 296 10.49 9.06 0.95
N ILE A 297 10.27 9.10 -0.37
CA ILE A 297 10.47 10.35 -1.14
C ILE A 297 9.29 11.31 -1.07
N ARG A 298 8.06 10.86 -0.83
CA ARG A 298 6.87 11.73 -0.78
C ARG A 298 7.06 12.95 0.12
N PRO A 299 7.40 12.80 1.42
CA PRO A 299 7.54 13.95 2.31
C PRO A 299 8.71 14.87 1.94
N ILE A 300 9.83 14.32 1.47
CA ILE A 300 10.97 15.18 1.09
C ILE A 300 10.69 15.96 -0.20
N ILE A 301 9.91 15.42 -1.12
CA ILE A 301 9.40 16.14 -2.30
C ILE A 301 8.44 17.24 -1.85
N GLY A 302 7.46 16.93 -1.00
CA GLY A 302 6.48 17.89 -0.48
C GLY A 302 7.15 19.03 0.28
N TYR A 303 8.09 18.72 1.17
CA TYR A 303 8.84 19.69 1.95
C TYR A 303 9.68 20.63 1.05
N ASN A 304 10.49 20.08 0.13
CA ASN A 304 11.31 20.89 -0.76
C ASN A 304 10.47 21.71 -1.75
N CYS A 305 9.31 21.21 -2.16
CA CYS A 305 8.35 21.98 -2.95
C CYS A 305 7.78 23.16 -2.16
N GLY A 306 7.39 22.97 -0.91
CA GLY A 306 6.95 24.04 0.00
C GLY A 306 8.03 25.06 0.29
N ALA A 307 9.28 24.64 0.39
CA ALA A 307 10.45 25.49 0.61
C ALA A 307 10.90 26.26 -0.66
N GLY A 308 10.26 26.04 -1.83
CA GLY A 308 10.67 26.66 -3.10
C GLY A 308 11.93 26.06 -3.71
N GLU A 309 12.42 24.93 -3.21
CA GLU A 309 13.65 24.26 -3.66
C GLU A 309 13.41 23.35 -4.87
N HIS A 310 12.91 23.91 -5.97
CA HIS A 310 12.50 23.16 -7.16
C HIS A 310 13.62 22.34 -7.80
N LYS A 311 14.88 22.84 -7.73
CA LYS A 311 16.05 22.09 -8.22
C LYS A 311 16.26 20.81 -7.41
N ARG A 312 16.07 20.88 -6.08
CA ARG A 312 16.18 19.70 -5.20
C ARG A 312 15.05 18.71 -5.44
N VAL A 313 13.81 19.19 -5.64
CA VAL A 313 12.67 18.32 -6.03
C VAL A 313 13.03 17.48 -7.26
N LYS A 314 13.58 18.10 -8.32
CA LYS A 314 14.02 17.39 -9.52
C LYS A 314 15.16 16.40 -9.24
N GLN A 315 16.12 16.76 -8.41
CA GLN A 315 17.22 15.87 -8.04
C GLN A 315 16.73 14.67 -7.22
N ILE A 316 15.81 14.88 -6.26
CA ILE A 316 15.20 13.80 -5.48
C ILE A 316 14.43 12.84 -6.41
N TYR A 317 13.64 13.37 -7.33
CA TYR A 317 12.92 12.56 -8.32
C TYR A 317 13.86 11.73 -9.18
N ASN A 318 14.91 12.34 -9.75
CA ASN A 318 15.86 11.63 -10.60
C ASN A 318 16.63 10.54 -9.83
N THR A 319 17.03 10.82 -8.59
CA THR A 319 17.69 9.83 -7.71
C THR A 319 16.75 8.68 -7.39
N ALA A 320 15.50 8.98 -7.07
CA ALA A 320 14.50 7.94 -6.79
C ALA A 320 14.18 7.11 -8.03
N LEU A 321 14.09 7.74 -9.21
CA LEU A 321 13.89 7.05 -10.48
C LEU A 321 15.04 6.09 -10.79
N LEU A 322 16.28 6.54 -10.60
CA LEU A 322 17.47 5.69 -10.79
C LEU A 322 17.46 4.49 -9.82
N LEU A 323 17.20 4.74 -8.52
CA LEU A 323 17.13 3.67 -7.54
C LEU A 323 15.98 2.70 -7.83
N SER A 324 14.80 3.21 -8.20
CA SER A 324 13.68 2.36 -8.63
C SER A 324 14.04 1.52 -9.85
N ALA A 325 14.71 2.11 -10.85
CA ALA A 325 15.14 1.38 -12.05
C ALA A 325 16.14 0.26 -11.69
N ILE A 326 17.08 0.52 -10.78
CA ILE A 326 18.02 -0.49 -10.28
C ILE A 326 17.28 -1.63 -9.58
N ILE A 327 16.34 -1.31 -8.68
CA ILE A 327 15.52 -2.30 -7.97
C ILE A 327 14.74 -3.16 -8.97
N MET A 328 14.11 -2.54 -9.95
CA MET A 328 13.34 -3.24 -10.98
C MET A 328 14.23 -4.06 -11.93
N ALA A 329 15.44 -3.59 -12.24
CA ALA A 329 16.42 -4.35 -13.00
C ALA A 329 16.87 -5.62 -12.26
N LEU A 330 17.11 -5.51 -10.95
CA LEU A 330 17.40 -6.68 -10.09
C LEU A 330 16.20 -7.65 -10.06
N GLY A 331 14.98 -7.15 -9.97
CA GLY A 331 13.76 -7.96 -10.04
C GLY A 331 13.62 -8.68 -11.39
N THR A 332 13.93 -8.00 -12.50
CA THR A 332 13.95 -8.61 -13.84
C THR A 332 15.03 -9.69 -13.93
N ALA A 333 16.25 -9.39 -13.49
CA ALA A 333 17.37 -10.34 -13.50
C ALA A 333 17.04 -11.61 -12.70
N LEU A 334 16.49 -11.47 -11.48
CA LEU A 334 16.03 -12.60 -10.67
C LEU A 334 14.95 -13.42 -11.38
N SER A 335 14.00 -12.74 -12.03
CA SER A 335 12.93 -13.39 -12.79
C SER A 335 13.42 -14.19 -13.99
N TRP A 336 14.56 -13.81 -14.59
CA TRP A 336 15.14 -14.51 -15.74
C TRP A 336 16.17 -15.58 -15.36
N ILE A 337 16.92 -15.36 -14.26
CA ILE A 337 17.95 -16.32 -13.81
C ILE A 337 17.31 -17.50 -13.08
N MET A 338 16.27 -17.27 -12.28
CA MET A 338 15.69 -18.27 -11.39
C MET A 338 14.16 -18.40 -11.54
N PRO A 339 13.57 -18.36 -12.74
CA PRO A 339 12.11 -18.35 -12.89
C PRO A 339 11.46 -19.62 -12.36
N SER A 340 12.08 -20.78 -12.62
CA SER A 340 11.58 -22.08 -12.16
C SER A 340 11.64 -22.22 -10.63
N THR A 341 12.67 -21.70 -9.99
CA THR A 341 12.78 -21.70 -8.53
C THR A 341 11.72 -20.83 -7.90
N LEU A 342 11.53 -19.60 -8.41
CA LEU A 342 10.53 -18.65 -7.93
C LEU A 342 9.11 -19.20 -8.06
N PHE A 343 8.76 -19.75 -9.22
CA PHE A 343 7.44 -20.34 -9.44
C PHE A 343 7.28 -21.69 -8.72
N GLY A 344 8.35 -22.49 -8.63
CA GLY A 344 8.36 -23.79 -7.95
C GLY A 344 8.07 -23.71 -6.46
N MET A 345 8.25 -22.55 -5.83
CA MET A 345 7.82 -22.31 -4.44
C MET A 345 6.29 -22.38 -4.25
N PHE A 346 5.52 -22.23 -5.33
CA PHE A 346 4.05 -22.14 -5.27
C PHE A 346 3.33 -23.30 -5.98
N THR A 347 4.00 -24.05 -6.83
CA THR A 347 3.42 -25.20 -7.55
C THR A 347 4.45 -26.28 -7.81
N ALA A 348 4.05 -27.53 -7.59
CA ALA A 348 4.83 -28.70 -7.95
C ALA A 348 4.42 -29.28 -9.32
N ASN A 349 3.35 -28.77 -9.95
CA ASN A 349 2.85 -29.29 -11.23
C ASN A 349 3.76 -28.80 -12.37
N PRO A 350 4.45 -29.71 -13.13
CA PRO A 350 5.38 -29.32 -14.17
C PRO A 350 4.76 -28.52 -15.32
N ALA A 351 3.51 -28.79 -15.67
CA ALA A 351 2.80 -28.06 -16.73
C ALA A 351 2.51 -26.63 -16.30
N THR A 352 1.99 -26.42 -15.09
CA THR A 352 1.74 -25.10 -14.52
C THR A 352 3.05 -24.32 -14.31
N LEU A 353 4.11 -25.00 -13.88
CA LEU A 353 5.43 -24.39 -13.72
C LEU A 353 5.96 -23.83 -15.05
N LYS A 354 5.84 -24.60 -16.15
CA LYS A 354 6.25 -24.13 -17.48
C LYS A 354 5.49 -22.89 -17.93
N LEU A 355 4.16 -22.86 -17.70
CA LEU A 355 3.32 -21.69 -17.99
C LEU A 355 3.75 -20.48 -17.16
N GLY A 356 4.03 -20.70 -15.88
CA GLY A 356 4.46 -19.65 -14.95
C GLY A 356 5.83 -19.06 -15.29
N VAL A 357 6.79 -19.90 -15.69
CA VAL A 357 8.10 -19.47 -16.18
C VAL A 357 7.95 -18.58 -17.42
N THR A 358 7.12 -19.00 -18.38
CA THR A 358 6.84 -18.22 -19.59
C THR A 358 6.21 -16.87 -19.23
N ALA A 359 5.21 -16.85 -18.36
CA ALA A 359 4.55 -15.63 -17.90
C ALA A 359 5.56 -14.67 -17.22
N LEU A 360 6.35 -15.18 -16.28
CA LEU A 360 7.30 -14.38 -15.53
C LEU A 360 8.38 -13.75 -16.43
N ASN A 361 8.90 -14.53 -17.37
CA ASN A 361 9.92 -14.04 -18.33
C ASN A 361 9.38 -12.91 -19.22
N ILE A 362 8.14 -13.02 -19.68
CA ILE A 362 7.53 -11.99 -20.54
C ILE A 362 7.18 -10.74 -19.73
N ILE A 363 6.48 -10.91 -18.62
CA ILE A 363 5.97 -9.78 -17.83
C ILE A 363 7.11 -8.97 -17.23
N SER A 364 8.18 -9.62 -16.78
CA SER A 364 9.33 -8.96 -16.14
C SER A 364 10.10 -8.01 -17.05
N ILE A 365 9.96 -8.11 -18.39
CA ILE A 365 10.49 -7.13 -19.34
C ILE A 365 9.97 -5.72 -19.02
N GLY A 366 8.72 -5.62 -18.56
CA GLY A 366 8.09 -4.35 -18.20
C GLY A 366 8.57 -3.76 -16.88
N PHE A 367 9.22 -4.51 -15.99
CA PHE A 367 9.54 -4.04 -14.63
C PHE A 367 10.43 -2.80 -14.64
N ILE A 368 11.52 -2.79 -15.41
CA ILE A 368 12.45 -1.65 -15.46
C ILE A 368 11.71 -0.39 -15.91
N VAL A 369 10.88 -0.52 -16.93
CA VAL A 369 10.13 0.61 -17.49
C VAL A 369 9.06 1.11 -16.52
N SER A 370 8.47 0.21 -15.72
CA SER A 370 7.48 0.57 -14.69
C SER A 370 8.05 1.50 -13.61
N ALA A 371 9.38 1.53 -13.42
CA ALA A 371 10.02 2.48 -12.51
C ALA A 371 9.63 3.94 -12.79
N VAL A 372 9.42 4.28 -14.06
CA VAL A 372 9.02 5.65 -14.48
C VAL A 372 7.61 5.96 -13.98
N SER A 373 6.65 5.09 -14.22
CA SER A 373 5.25 5.29 -13.82
C SER A 373 5.08 5.29 -12.30
N VAL A 374 5.73 4.36 -11.60
CA VAL A 374 5.67 4.23 -10.13
C VAL A 374 6.31 5.45 -9.46
N THR A 375 7.50 5.86 -9.88
CA THR A 375 8.20 7.02 -9.29
C THR A 375 7.46 8.33 -9.60
N SER A 376 6.97 8.50 -10.84
CA SER A 376 6.21 9.70 -11.21
C SER A 376 4.90 9.84 -10.44
N SER A 377 4.16 8.75 -10.27
CA SER A 377 2.92 8.72 -9.49
C SER A 377 3.19 9.14 -8.04
N GLY A 378 4.18 8.51 -7.38
CA GLY A 378 4.54 8.84 -6.00
C GLY A 378 5.07 10.26 -5.82
N ALA A 379 5.86 10.76 -6.77
CA ALA A 379 6.35 12.13 -6.76
C ALA A 379 5.21 13.15 -6.93
N LEU A 380 4.24 12.88 -7.80
CA LEU A 380 3.05 13.72 -7.97
C LEU A 380 2.19 13.76 -6.70
N GLU A 381 2.06 12.65 -5.99
CA GLU A 381 1.39 12.62 -4.68
C GLU A 381 2.14 13.48 -3.67
N GLY A 382 3.47 13.39 -3.59
CA GLY A 382 4.31 14.25 -2.76
C GLY A 382 4.18 15.74 -3.10
N LEU A 383 4.02 16.07 -4.38
CA LEU A 383 3.75 17.45 -4.85
C LEU A 383 2.31 17.92 -4.57
N GLY A 384 1.49 17.09 -3.94
CA GLY A 384 0.09 17.40 -3.70
C GLY A 384 -0.78 17.42 -4.97
N LYS A 385 -0.35 16.70 -6.02
CA LYS A 385 -1.04 16.59 -7.31
C LYS A 385 -1.65 15.19 -7.48
N GLY A 386 -2.66 14.86 -6.65
CA GLY A 386 -3.27 13.54 -6.61
C GLY A 386 -3.97 13.16 -7.91
N LEU A 387 -4.73 14.06 -8.55
CA LEU A 387 -5.42 13.76 -9.81
C LEU A 387 -4.46 13.36 -10.94
N PRO A 388 -3.35 14.06 -11.22
CA PRO A 388 -2.35 13.59 -12.18
C PRO A 388 -1.77 12.20 -11.86
N SER A 389 -1.55 11.87 -10.58
CA SER A 389 -1.13 10.54 -10.14
C SER A 389 -2.20 9.49 -10.48
N LEU A 390 -3.47 9.78 -10.19
CA LEU A 390 -4.59 8.87 -10.50
C LEU A 390 -4.71 8.62 -12.02
N TRP A 391 -4.51 9.64 -12.85
CA TRP A 391 -4.53 9.46 -14.32
C TRP A 391 -3.45 8.49 -14.80
N ILE A 392 -2.25 8.51 -14.22
CA ILE A 392 -1.19 7.54 -14.55
C ILE A 392 -1.67 6.12 -14.21
N SER A 393 -2.27 5.93 -13.04
CA SER A 393 -2.75 4.62 -12.59
C SER A 393 -3.96 4.13 -13.38
N LEU A 394 -4.93 4.99 -13.69
CA LEU A 394 -6.08 4.66 -14.56
C LEU A 394 -5.61 4.24 -15.96
N PHE A 395 -4.65 5.00 -16.49
CA PHE A 395 -4.09 4.72 -17.81
C PHE A 395 -3.40 3.36 -17.82
N ARG A 396 -2.60 3.07 -16.79
CA ARG A 396 -1.88 1.80 -16.62
C ARG A 396 -2.84 0.63 -16.44
N TYR A 397 -3.72 0.70 -15.43
CA TYR A 397 -4.48 -0.46 -14.97
C TYR A 397 -5.81 -0.70 -15.70
N ILE A 398 -6.39 0.34 -16.31
CA ILE A 398 -7.72 0.23 -16.93
C ILE A 398 -7.64 0.48 -18.43
N ILE A 399 -7.09 1.65 -18.83
CA ILE A 399 -7.21 2.14 -20.21
C ILE A 399 -6.31 1.37 -21.17
N ILE A 400 -5.14 0.92 -20.74
CA ILE A 400 -4.18 0.25 -21.63
C ILE A 400 -4.17 -1.24 -21.41
N ILE A 401 -3.91 -1.73 -20.17
CA ILE A 401 -3.62 -3.16 -19.99
C ILE A 401 -4.84 -4.04 -20.22
N ILE A 402 -6.05 -3.65 -19.78
CA ILE A 402 -7.25 -4.47 -19.96
C ILE A 402 -7.62 -4.60 -21.45
N PRO A 403 -7.75 -3.51 -22.24
CA PRO A 403 -8.00 -3.62 -23.67
C PRO A 403 -6.88 -4.35 -24.42
N ALA A 404 -5.60 -4.10 -24.08
CA ALA A 404 -4.48 -4.77 -24.69
C ALA A 404 -4.50 -6.29 -24.40
N ALA A 405 -4.79 -6.69 -23.15
CA ALA A 405 -4.92 -8.09 -22.77
C ALA A 405 -6.07 -8.77 -23.53
N PHE A 406 -7.22 -8.11 -23.66
CA PHE A 406 -8.36 -8.61 -24.41
C PHE A 406 -8.00 -8.78 -25.90
N VAL A 407 -7.42 -7.78 -26.54
CA VAL A 407 -7.06 -7.83 -27.96
C VAL A 407 -5.95 -8.85 -28.20
N PHE A 408 -4.84 -8.78 -27.45
CA PHE A 408 -3.71 -9.69 -27.66
C PHE A 408 -4.07 -11.15 -27.36
N SER A 409 -4.99 -11.41 -26.44
CA SER A 409 -5.48 -12.77 -26.17
C SER A 409 -6.18 -13.39 -27.36
N ARG A 410 -6.81 -12.62 -28.23
CA ARG A 410 -7.46 -13.10 -29.46
C ARG A 410 -6.45 -13.51 -30.55
N PHE A 411 -5.26 -12.88 -30.57
CA PHE A 411 -4.21 -13.19 -31.58
C PHE A 411 -3.19 -14.22 -31.07
N PHE A 412 -2.84 -14.18 -29.78
CA PHE A 412 -1.75 -14.96 -29.18
C PHE A 412 -2.19 -15.90 -28.08
N GLY A 413 -3.52 -16.10 -27.89
CA GLY A 413 -4.06 -16.89 -26.78
C GLY A 413 -3.67 -16.30 -25.43
N ALA A 414 -3.58 -17.16 -24.39
CA ALA A 414 -3.25 -16.71 -23.04
C ALA A 414 -1.90 -15.98 -22.92
N VAL A 415 -0.92 -16.27 -23.83
CA VAL A 415 0.36 -15.58 -23.87
C VAL A 415 0.18 -14.10 -24.22
N GLY A 416 -0.85 -13.77 -25.00
CA GLY A 416 -1.20 -12.37 -25.32
C GLY A 416 -1.51 -11.54 -24.08
N VAL A 417 -2.09 -12.16 -23.04
CA VAL A 417 -2.33 -11.48 -21.76
C VAL A 417 -0.99 -11.11 -21.11
N TRP A 418 0.01 -11.99 -21.16
CA TRP A 418 1.36 -11.69 -20.61
C TRP A 418 2.07 -10.58 -21.36
N ILE A 419 1.93 -10.55 -22.69
CA ILE A 419 2.52 -9.50 -23.56
C ILE A 419 1.88 -8.13 -23.28
N SER A 420 0.62 -8.09 -22.86
CA SER A 420 -0.05 -6.83 -22.51
C SER A 420 0.62 -6.07 -21.36
N PHE A 421 1.30 -6.76 -20.43
CA PHE A 421 1.98 -6.12 -19.31
C PHE A 421 3.15 -5.23 -19.76
N PRO A 422 4.20 -5.75 -20.42
CA PRO A 422 5.30 -4.88 -20.88
C PRO A 422 4.81 -3.82 -21.86
N PHE A 423 3.85 -4.11 -22.72
CA PHE A 423 3.25 -3.13 -23.60
C PHE A 423 2.61 -1.97 -22.83
N ALA A 424 1.77 -2.29 -21.83
CA ALA A 424 1.12 -1.28 -20.99
C ALA A 424 2.14 -0.46 -20.18
N GLU A 425 3.19 -1.09 -19.65
CA GLU A 425 4.25 -0.38 -18.92
C GLU A 425 4.98 0.62 -19.82
N PHE A 426 5.31 0.25 -21.07
CA PHE A 426 5.95 1.14 -22.02
C PHE A 426 5.10 2.36 -22.34
N VAL A 427 3.83 2.14 -22.70
CA VAL A 427 2.90 3.23 -23.05
C VAL A 427 2.67 4.13 -21.84
N THR A 428 2.48 3.53 -20.66
CA THR A 428 2.25 4.29 -19.42
C THR A 428 3.49 5.07 -18.99
N ALA A 429 4.70 4.53 -19.16
CA ALA A 429 5.92 5.24 -18.81
C ALA A 429 6.08 6.54 -19.61
N VAL A 430 5.80 6.50 -20.93
CA VAL A 430 5.80 7.69 -21.78
C VAL A 430 4.77 8.71 -21.27
N PHE A 431 3.54 8.26 -21.01
CA PHE A 431 2.47 9.11 -20.48
C PHE A 431 2.82 9.71 -19.11
N ALA A 432 3.35 8.90 -18.20
CA ALA A 432 3.77 9.32 -16.85
C ALA A 432 4.90 10.36 -16.90
N TYR A 433 5.88 10.17 -17.79
CA TYR A 433 6.94 11.12 -18.01
C TYR A 433 6.40 12.50 -18.42
N PHE A 434 5.50 12.55 -19.40
CA PHE A 434 4.89 13.81 -19.85
C PHE A 434 4.04 14.47 -18.78
N ILE A 435 3.20 13.70 -18.06
CA ILE A 435 2.38 14.23 -16.97
C ILE A 435 3.25 14.81 -15.86
N TYR A 436 4.28 14.07 -15.42
CA TYR A 436 5.18 14.55 -14.37
C TYR A 436 5.89 15.84 -14.79
N HIS A 437 6.48 15.88 -15.99
CA HIS A 437 7.20 17.07 -16.48
C HIS A 437 6.28 18.28 -16.65
N LYS A 438 5.05 18.10 -17.18
CA LYS A 438 4.06 19.16 -17.27
C LYS A 438 3.62 19.66 -15.89
N ALA A 439 3.47 18.75 -14.95
CA ALA A 439 3.08 19.09 -13.58
C ALA A 439 4.22 19.78 -12.81
N SER A 440 5.47 19.34 -12.98
CA SER A 440 6.64 19.90 -12.31
C SER A 440 7.09 21.26 -12.86
N ARG A 441 6.79 21.61 -14.13
CA ARG A 441 7.06 22.94 -14.69
C ARG A 441 6.19 24.05 -14.09
N ARG A 442 5.11 23.71 -13.42
CA ARG A 442 4.16 24.65 -12.81
C ARG A 442 4.38 24.84 -11.30
N ILE A 443 5.51 24.40 -10.83
CA ILE A 443 5.97 24.54 -9.45
C ILE A 443 7.10 25.56 -9.45
#